data_eab164ff0746e8f1b0cd8328ec4b1649
#
_entry.id   eab164ff0746e8f1b0cd8328ec4b1649
#
_cell.length_a   1.000
_cell.length_b   1.000
_cell.length_c   1.000
_cell.angle_alpha   90.00
_cell.angle_beta   90.00
_cell.angle_gamma   90.00
#
_symmetry.space_group_name_H-M   'P 1'
#
loop_
_entity.id
_entity.type
_entity.pdbx_description
1 polymer ?
#
loop_
_entity_poly.entity_id
_entity_poly.type
_entity_poly.pdbx_seq_one_letter_code
_entity_poly.pdbx_strand_id
1 'polypeptide(L)'
;TRRSSDLVGEIGLDYYWLKTPEERANSRDFFDAQLSLAEELNLPAIVHDRDAHRDCLDIVRAHPGVRGVFHCYSGSLEDAKVLVDKGWMLSFTGNITFKNARRAPDILRWLPLDRLMLETDAPYMAPEPYRGQRCDSTMIARSAETVAQLRGLTRDEVEAVTLENGKKFFGIA
;
A
#
# COMPACT_ATOMS: atom_id res chain seq x y z
N THR A 1 -27.84 -3.37 -2.45
CA THR A 1 -27.31 -2.67 -1.26
C THR A 1 -25.87 -3.07 -1.08
N ARG A 2 -24.92 -2.14 -1.29
CA ARG A 2 -23.51 -2.35 -0.91
C ARG A 2 -23.47 -2.64 0.59
N ARG A 3 -22.81 -3.71 0.98
CA ARG A 3 -22.49 -3.97 2.39
C ARG A 3 -21.54 -2.86 2.85
N SER A 4 -21.69 -2.39 4.07
CA SER A 4 -20.86 -1.33 4.65
C SER A 4 -19.45 -1.77 5.04
N SER A 5 -19.04 -3.01 4.72
CA SER A 5 -17.76 -3.61 5.10
C SER A 5 -17.28 -4.55 3.99
N ASP A 6 -16.60 -3.97 3.00
CA ASP A 6 -16.07 -4.76 1.87
C ASP A 6 -14.57 -5.05 2.03
N LEU A 7 -13.96 -4.69 3.19
CA LEU A 7 -12.56 -4.92 3.53
C LEU A 7 -12.32 -4.85 5.05
N VAL A 8 -11.18 -5.34 5.50
CA VAL A 8 -10.62 -5.13 6.84
C VAL A 8 -9.45 -4.16 6.72
N GLY A 9 -9.56 -3.00 7.33
CA GLY A 9 -8.50 -2.00 7.24
C GLY A 9 -8.95 -0.61 7.71
N GLU A 10 -8.01 0.22 7.99
CA GLU A 10 -6.55 0.05 7.94
C GLU A 10 -6.07 -0.73 9.16
N ILE A 11 -5.25 -1.78 8.96
CA ILE A 11 -4.68 -2.63 10.01
C ILE A 11 -3.16 -2.71 9.81
N GLY A 12 -2.41 -3.17 10.81
CA GLY A 12 -0.96 -3.35 10.65
C GLY A 12 -0.14 -2.76 11.79
N LEU A 13 1.10 -2.38 11.50
CA LEU A 13 2.09 -2.00 12.52
C LEU A 13 2.73 -0.65 12.24
N ASP A 14 2.79 0.22 13.26
CA ASP A 14 3.47 1.52 13.21
C ASP A 14 4.49 1.65 14.34
N TYR A 15 5.74 1.25 14.08
CA TYR A 15 6.82 1.35 15.06
C TYR A 15 7.42 2.76 15.21
N TYR A 16 6.98 3.70 14.38
CA TYR A 16 7.27 5.10 14.62
C TYR A 16 6.60 5.62 15.90
N TRP A 17 5.38 5.14 16.21
CA TRP A 17 4.63 5.53 17.40
C TRP A 17 4.81 4.54 18.55
N LEU A 18 4.86 3.24 18.28
CA LEU A 18 5.00 2.19 19.30
C LEU A 18 6.46 2.04 19.75
N LYS A 19 6.76 2.52 20.94
CA LYS A 19 8.14 2.64 21.43
C LYS A 19 8.57 1.49 22.33
N THR A 20 7.65 0.88 23.06
CA THR A 20 7.98 -0.20 24.00
C THR A 20 7.80 -1.59 23.36
N PRO A 21 8.56 -2.60 23.83
CA PRO A 21 8.36 -3.99 23.38
C PRO A 21 6.94 -4.51 23.64
N GLU A 22 6.31 -4.10 24.73
CA GLU A 22 4.93 -4.48 25.08
C GLU A 22 3.92 -3.90 24.10
N GLU A 23 3.98 -2.59 23.79
CA GLU A 23 3.12 -1.96 22.78
C GLU A 23 3.24 -2.66 21.42
N ARG A 24 4.47 -2.98 21.02
CA ARG A 24 4.71 -3.69 19.76
C ARG A 24 4.17 -5.12 19.78
N ALA A 25 4.31 -5.84 20.91
CA ALA A 25 3.74 -7.18 21.06
C ALA A 25 2.22 -7.14 20.94
N ASN A 26 1.57 -6.27 21.71
CA ASN A 26 0.12 -6.09 21.65
C ASN A 26 -0.37 -5.73 20.23
N SER A 27 0.34 -4.84 19.54
CA SER A 27 -0.02 -4.45 18.16
C SER A 27 0.12 -5.61 17.18
N ARG A 28 1.13 -6.46 17.32
CA ARG A 28 1.27 -7.68 16.51
C ARG A 28 0.12 -8.65 16.74
N ASP A 29 -0.27 -8.87 18.00
CA ASP A 29 -1.39 -9.76 18.35
C ASP A 29 -2.71 -9.24 17.75
N PHE A 30 -2.95 -7.93 17.80
CA PHE A 30 -4.10 -7.31 17.15
C PHE A 30 -4.07 -7.45 15.64
N PHE A 31 -2.92 -7.22 15.01
CA PHE A 31 -2.77 -7.35 13.56
C PHE A 31 -3.02 -8.79 13.10
N ASP A 32 -2.46 -9.77 13.79
CA ASP A 32 -2.67 -11.20 13.53
C ASP A 32 -4.16 -11.58 13.65
N ALA A 33 -4.81 -11.15 14.73
CA ALA A 33 -6.25 -11.38 14.93
C ALA A 33 -7.12 -10.73 13.83
N GLN A 34 -6.76 -9.54 13.36
CA GLN A 34 -7.49 -8.86 12.29
C GLN A 34 -7.28 -9.52 10.93
N LEU A 35 -6.09 -10.06 10.64
CA LEU A 35 -5.88 -10.88 9.44
C LEU A 35 -6.63 -12.21 9.51
N SER A 36 -6.69 -12.85 10.68
CA SER A 36 -7.51 -14.04 10.90
C SER A 36 -8.98 -13.76 10.58
N LEU A 37 -9.50 -12.61 11.04
CA LEU A 37 -10.87 -12.17 10.73
C LEU A 37 -11.06 -11.92 9.22
N ALA A 38 -10.09 -11.28 8.57
CA ALA A 38 -10.14 -11.05 7.12
C ALA A 38 -10.18 -12.36 6.34
N GLU A 39 -9.40 -13.36 6.78
CA GLU A 39 -9.38 -14.71 6.18
C GLU A 39 -10.72 -15.43 6.39
N GLU A 40 -11.26 -15.43 7.62
CA GLU A 40 -12.56 -16.05 7.95
C GLU A 40 -13.70 -15.44 7.11
N LEU A 41 -13.71 -14.13 6.96
CA LEU A 41 -14.74 -13.39 6.21
C LEU A 41 -14.48 -13.35 4.69
N ASN A 42 -13.33 -13.86 4.23
CA ASN A 42 -12.87 -13.75 2.83
C ASN A 42 -12.88 -12.30 2.33
N LEU A 43 -12.47 -11.37 3.19
CA LEU A 43 -12.36 -9.94 2.88
C LEU A 43 -10.91 -9.55 2.58
N PRO A 44 -10.67 -8.59 1.68
CA PRO A 44 -9.33 -8.04 1.48
C PRO A 44 -8.90 -7.20 2.68
N ALA A 45 -7.58 -7.11 2.89
CA ALA A 45 -6.99 -6.27 3.93
C ALA A 45 -6.23 -5.08 3.33
N ILE A 46 -6.31 -3.92 4.01
CA ILE A 46 -5.43 -2.77 3.76
C ILE A 46 -4.45 -2.70 4.92
N VAL A 47 -3.15 -2.87 4.61
CA VAL A 47 -2.09 -2.98 5.62
C VAL A 47 -1.25 -1.73 5.67
N HIS A 48 -1.16 -1.16 6.88
CA HIS A 48 -0.23 -0.12 7.27
C HIS A 48 1.08 -0.74 7.76
N ASP A 49 2.20 -0.25 7.24
CA ASP A 49 3.52 -0.72 7.62
C ASP A 49 4.51 0.45 7.72
N ARG A 50 4.78 0.89 8.93
CA ARG A 50 5.75 1.95 9.19
C ARG A 50 6.82 1.51 10.17
N ASP A 51 8.07 1.40 9.68
CA ASP A 51 9.24 0.95 10.45
C ASP A 51 9.07 -0.46 11.06
N ALA A 52 8.15 -1.29 10.51
CA ALA A 52 7.78 -2.60 11.03
C ALA A 52 7.81 -3.71 9.95
N HIS A 53 8.49 -3.47 8.82
CA HIS A 53 8.45 -4.31 7.62
C HIS A 53 8.63 -5.80 7.89
N ARG A 54 9.60 -6.15 8.76
CA ARG A 54 9.88 -7.55 9.07
C ARG A 54 8.70 -8.23 9.76
N ASP A 55 8.18 -7.61 10.81
CA ASP A 55 7.08 -8.17 11.59
C ASP A 55 5.80 -8.21 10.76
N CYS A 56 5.50 -7.17 9.97
CA CYS A 56 4.38 -7.19 9.02
C CYS A 56 4.49 -8.36 8.04
N LEU A 57 5.66 -8.55 7.43
CA LEU A 57 5.89 -9.62 6.46
C LEU A 57 5.76 -11.01 7.10
N ASP A 58 6.27 -11.20 8.31
CA ASP A 58 6.20 -12.49 9.01
C ASP A 58 4.74 -12.82 9.39
N ILE A 59 3.94 -11.83 9.84
CA ILE A 59 2.53 -12.02 10.16
C ILE A 59 1.72 -12.33 8.89
N VAL A 60 1.85 -11.56 7.81
CA VAL A 60 1.07 -11.86 6.58
C VAL A 60 1.45 -13.20 5.93
N ARG A 61 2.65 -13.71 6.18
CA ARG A 61 3.04 -15.06 5.76
C ARG A 61 2.27 -16.16 6.47
N ALA A 62 1.84 -15.92 7.70
CA ALA A 62 1.03 -16.87 8.47
C ALA A 62 -0.43 -16.93 7.98
N HIS A 63 -0.89 -15.94 7.20
CA HIS A 63 -2.24 -15.85 6.67
C HIS A 63 -2.28 -15.95 5.13
N PRO A 64 -1.96 -17.11 4.54
CA PRO A 64 -1.83 -17.26 3.09
C PRO A 64 -3.15 -17.12 2.32
N GLY A 65 -4.29 -17.22 2.99
CA GLY A 65 -5.63 -17.05 2.41
C GLY A 65 -6.06 -15.58 2.29
N VAL A 66 -5.34 -14.65 2.94
CA VAL A 66 -5.68 -13.22 2.88
C VAL A 66 -5.11 -12.57 1.61
N ARG A 67 -5.96 -11.88 0.87
CA ARG A 67 -5.55 -10.96 -0.20
C ARG A 67 -5.57 -9.53 0.33
N GLY A 68 -4.67 -8.68 -0.14
CA GLY A 68 -4.65 -7.31 0.37
C GLY A 68 -3.72 -6.38 -0.39
N VAL A 69 -3.61 -5.18 0.14
CA VAL A 69 -2.68 -4.15 -0.32
C VAL A 69 -1.86 -3.61 0.85
N PHE A 70 -0.55 -3.52 0.68
CA PHE A 70 0.30 -2.70 1.54
C PHE A 70 0.18 -1.26 1.06
N HIS A 71 -0.50 -0.42 1.85
CA HIS A 71 -0.69 0.97 1.49
C HIS A 71 0.56 1.80 1.80
N CYS A 72 0.76 2.88 1.05
CA CYS A 72 1.90 3.79 1.17
C CYS A 72 3.24 3.03 1.31
N TYR A 73 3.45 2.02 0.46
CA TYR A 73 4.55 1.08 0.60
C TYR A 73 5.92 1.76 0.68
N SER A 74 6.68 1.43 1.71
CA SER A 74 8.00 2.01 2.00
C SER A 74 9.12 0.97 2.27
N GLY A 75 8.79 -0.31 2.13
CA GLY A 75 9.72 -1.43 2.35
C GLY A 75 10.82 -1.56 1.30
N SER A 76 11.53 -2.69 1.32
CA SER A 76 12.58 -3.00 0.36
C SER A 76 12.02 -3.60 -0.94
N LEU A 77 12.85 -3.66 -1.99
CA LEU A 77 12.51 -4.37 -3.23
C LEU A 77 12.38 -5.88 -2.98
N GLU A 78 13.18 -6.42 -2.10
CA GLU A 78 13.17 -7.83 -1.71
C GLU A 78 11.86 -8.20 -1.03
N ASP A 79 11.39 -7.39 -0.08
CA ASP A 79 10.10 -7.57 0.58
C ASP A 79 8.93 -7.40 -0.40
N ALA A 80 9.03 -6.42 -1.31
CA ALA A 80 8.06 -6.21 -2.38
C ALA A 80 7.88 -7.47 -3.24
N LYS A 81 8.98 -8.13 -3.62
CA LYS A 81 8.95 -9.38 -4.38
C LYS A 81 8.20 -10.48 -3.63
N VAL A 82 8.50 -10.65 -2.34
CA VAL A 82 7.82 -11.65 -1.51
C VAL A 82 6.32 -11.38 -1.40
N LEU A 83 5.93 -10.13 -1.23
CA LEU A 83 4.51 -9.74 -1.16
C LEU A 83 3.79 -10.00 -2.49
N VAL A 84 4.39 -9.60 -3.60
CA VAL A 84 3.82 -9.81 -4.95
C VAL A 84 3.68 -11.30 -5.28
N ASP A 85 4.68 -12.11 -4.96
CA ASP A 85 4.62 -13.58 -5.14
C ASP A 85 3.48 -14.22 -4.33
N LYS A 86 3.09 -13.61 -3.22
CA LYS A 86 1.93 -14.01 -2.40
C LYS A 86 0.60 -13.40 -2.88
N GLY A 87 0.61 -12.65 -3.96
CA GLY A 87 -0.59 -12.07 -4.54
C GLY A 87 -0.99 -10.70 -3.96
N TRP A 88 -0.19 -10.13 -3.06
CA TRP A 88 -0.46 -8.81 -2.50
C TRP A 88 -0.26 -7.70 -3.52
N MET A 89 -1.00 -6.63 -3.38
CA MET A 89 -0.80 -5.38 -4.11
C MET A 89 0.03 -4.40 -3.29
N LEU A 90 0.68 -3.46 -3.97
CA LEU A 90 1.42 -2.37 -3.35
C LEU A 90 0.85 -1.04 -3.84
N SER A 91 0.54 -0.13 -2.93
CA SER A 91 0.12 1.21 -3.30
C SER A 91 1.15 2.26 -2.92
N PHE A 92 1.15 3.36 -3.66
CA PHE A 92 2.13 4.42 -3.54
C PHE A 92 1.44 5.79 -3.49
N THR A 93 1.94 6.65 -2.60
CA THR A 93 1.46 8.02 -2.38
C THR A 93 2.33 9.06 -3.10
N GLY A 94 2.04 10.33 -2.87
CA GLY A 94 2.84 11.45 -3.38
C GLY A 94 4.32 11.45 -2.96
N ASN A 95 4.70 10.66 -1.95
CA ASN A 95 6.09 10.54 -1.49
C ASN A 95 7.06 10.01 -2.54
N ILE A 96 6.57 9.26 -3.54
CA ILE A 96 7.41 8.77 -4.66
C ILE A 96 7.95 9.89 -5.55
N THR A 97 7.34 11.08 -5.50
CA THR A 97 7.80 12.27 -6.24
C THR A 97 8.95 13.00 -5.55
N PHE A 98 9.24 12.65 -4.28
CA PHE A 98 10.23 13.38 -3.50
C PHE A 98 11.66 13.10 -3.99
N LYS A 99 12.49 14.15 -4.02
CA LYS A 99 13.91 14.05 -4.45
C LYS A 99 14.73 13.04 -3.64
N ASN A 100 14.31 12.75 -2.42
CA ASN A 100 14.93 11.77 -1.53
C ASN A 100 14.24 10.39 -1.51
N ALA A 101 13.30 10.13 -2.39
CA ALA A 101 12.70 8.81 -2.58
C ALA A 101 13.75 7.86 -3.16
N ARG A 102 14.39 7.03 -2.31
CA ARG A 102 15.51 6.17 -2.73
C ARG A 102 15.04 4.78 -3.16
N ARG A 103 14.07 4.18 -2.47
CA ARG A 103 13.63 2.80 -2.70
C ARG A 103 12.52 2.70 -3.75
N ALA A 104 11.55 3.62 -3.69
CA ALA A 104 10.39 3.58 -4.56
C ALA A 104 10.70 3.53 -6.06
N PRO A 105 11.70 4.26 -6.61
CA PRO A 105 12.00 4.19 -8.04
C PRO A 105 12.37 2.78 -8.53
N ASP A 106 13.17 2.03 -7.78
CA ASP A 106 13.59 0.69 -8.19
C ASP A 106 12.44 -0.31 -8.06
N ILE A 107 11.63 -0.18 -7.01
CA ILE A 107 10.43 -0.98 -6.83
C ILE A 107 9.44 -0.71 -7.97
N LEU A 108 9.16 0.55 -8.29
CA LEU A 108 8.22 0.95 -9.34
C LEU A 108 8.69 0.52 -10.75
N ARG A 109 9.99 0.48 -11.02
CA ARG A 109 10.52 -0.06 -12.28
C ARG A 109 10.28 -1.56 -12.41
N TRP A 110 10.37 -2.29 -11.32
CA TRP A 110 10.23 -3.75 -11.28
C TRP A 110 8.77 -4.20 -11.14
N LEU A 111 7.95 -3.53 -10.34
CA LEU A 111 6.61 -3.97 -9.91
C LEU A 111 5.71 -4.31 -11.12
N PRO A 112 5.12 -5.51 -11.21
CA PRO A 112 4.10 -5.81 -12.21
C PRO A 112 2.96 -4.79 -12.16
N LEU A 113 2.54 -4.29 -13.32
CA LEU A 113 1.54 -3.22 -13.39
C LEU A 113 0.18 -3.64 -12.80
N ASP A 114 -0.16 -4.92 -12.87
CA ASP A 114 -1.37 -5.48 -12.28
C ASP A 114 -1.31 -5.62 -10.73
N ARG A 115 -0.17 -5.28 -10.13
CA ARG A 115 0.05 -5.24 -8.68
C ARG A 115 0.23 -3.83 -8.13
N LEU A 116 0.20 -2.84 -9.00
CA LEU A 116 0.38 -1.43 -8.66
C LEU A 116 -0.96 -0.76 -8.35
N MET A 117 -1.01 -0.03 -7.24
CA MET A 117 -2.07 0.93 -6.94
C MET A 117 -1.47 2.31 -6.66
N LEU A 118 -2.25 3.35 -6.89
CA LEU A 118 -1.92 4.72 -6.51
C LEU A 118 -2.96 5.25 -5.53
N GLU A 119 -2.51 6.06 -4.60
CA GLU A 119 -3.31 6.71 -3.58
C GLU A 119 -2.74 8.07 -3.21
N THR A 120 -3.41 8.82 -2.34
CA THR A 120 -2.92 10.12 -1.88
C THR A 120 -2.50 10.13 -0.42
N ASP A 121 -3.12 9.32 0.42
CA ASP A 121 -3.02 9.39 1.89
C ASP A 121 -3.41 10.79 2.43
N ALA A 122 -4.36 11.44 1.76
CA ALA A 122 -4.80 12.79 2.11
C ALA A 122 -5.36 12.82 3.55
N PRO A 123 -5.04 13.86 4.34
CA PRO A 123 -4.45 15.14 3.96
C PRO A 123 -2.91 15.18 3.96
N TYR A 124 -2.24 14.04 4.08
CA TYR A 124 -0.79 13.89 4.15
C TYR A 124 -0.19 13.62 2.75
N MET A 125 1.13 13.47 2.68
CA MET A 125 1.90 12.99 1.52
C MET A 125 1.70 13.79 0.23
N ALA A 126 1.42 15.12 0.31
CA ALA A 126 1.32 15.96 -0.88
C ALA A 126 2.57 15.80 -1.77
N PRO A 127 2.40 15.50 -3.09
CA PRO A 127 3.51 15.30 -4.01
C PRO A 127 4.25 16.61 -4.33
N GLU A 128 5.46 16.51 -4.90
CA GLU A 128 6.09 17.69 -5.51
C GLU A 128 5.24 18.22 -6.68
N PRO A 129 5.12 19.53 -6.87
CA PRO A 129 5.77 20.61 -6.11
C PRO A 129 4.98 21.07 -4.86
N TYR A 130 3.95 20.37 -4.45
CA TYR A 130 3.03 20.76 -3.36
C TYR A 130 3.48 20.28 -1.98
N ARG A 131 4.67 19.72 -1.86
CA ARG A 131 5.19 19.20 -0.59
C ARG A 131 5.08 20.24 0.54
N GLY A 132 4.55 19.80 1.70
CA GLY A 132 4.30 20.68 2.84
C GLY A 132 2.93 21.38 2.83
N GLN A 133 2.15 21.22 1.77
CA GLN A 133 0.75 21.65 1.70
C GLN A 133 -0.19 20.50 2.11
N ARG A 134 -1.45 20.83 2.30
CA ARG A 134 -2.49 19.80 2.51
C ARG A 134 -2.73 19.06 1.19
N CYS A 135 -2.59 17.71 1.24
CA CYS A 135 -2.90 16.86 0.11
C CYS A 135 -4.40 16.72 -0.10
N ASP A 136 -4.82 16.58 -1.35
CA ASP A 136 -6.16 16.18 -1.76
C ASP A 136 -6.12 15.16 -2.91
N SER A 137 -7.28 14.57 -3.23
CA SER A 137 -7.36 13.49 -4.22
C SER A 137 -6.95 13.91 -5.64
N THR A 138 -7.00 15.19 -5.98
CA THR A 138 -6.61 15.67 -7.33
C THR A 138 -5.10 15.57 -7.56
N MET A 139 -4.33 15.51 -6.49
CA MET A 139 -2.87 15.44 -6.56
C MET A 139 -2.34 14.05 -6.97
N ILE A 140 -3.20 13.02 -7.04
CA ILE A 140 -2.81 11.66 -7.46
C ILE A 140 -2.19 11.64 -8.86
N ALA A 141 -2.58 12.57 -9.72
CA ALA A 141 -2.04 12.72 -11.07
C ALA A 141 -0.50 12.89 -11.08
N ARG A 142 0.07 13.51 -10.05
CA ARG A 142 1.53 13.67 -9.91
C ARG A 142 2.24 12.35 -9.64
N SER A 143 1.61 11.48 -8.84
CA SER A 143 2.13 10.13 -8.62
C SER A 143 2.06 9.31 -9.93
N ALA A 144 0.97 9.41 -10.69
CA ALA A 144 0.84 8.76 -11.98
C ALA A 144 1.89 9.24 -13.01
N GLU A 145 2.15 10.55 -13.08
CA GLU A 145 3.21 11.12 -13.91
C GLU A 145 4.60 10.56 -13.55
N THR A 146 4.89 10.43 -12.26
CA THR A 146 6.18 9.88 -11.79
C THR A 146 6.34 8.42 -12.18
N VAL A 147 5.31 7.60 -12.02
CA VAL A 147 5.32 6.20 -12.45
C VAL A 147 5.49 6.10 -13.97
N ALA A 148 4.76 6.92 -14.73
CA ALA A 148 4.84 6.96 -16.19
C ALA A 148 6.27 7.23 -16.66
N GLN A 149 6.95 8.24 -16.08
CA GLN A 149 8.35 8.56 -16.37
C GLN A 149 9.30 7.39 -16.04
N LEU A 150 9.13 6.74 -14.89
CA LEU A 150 9.98 5.62 -14.46
C LEU A 150 9.81 4.38 -15.34
N ARG A 151 8.63 4.19 -15.94
CA ARG A 151 8.26 3.02 -16.73
C ARG A 151 8.32 3.24 -18.25
N GLY A 152 8.52 4.47 -18.71
CA GLY A 152 8.47 4.80 -20.14
C GLY A 152 7.04 4.67 -20.72
N LEU A 153 6.02 4.94 -19.89
CA LEU A 153 4.60 4.92 -20.23
C LEU A 153 4.04 6.34 -20.29
N THR A 154 2.86 6.49 -20.84
CA THR A 154 2.06 7.70 -20.69
C THR A 154 1.34 7.73 -19.34
N ARG A 155 0.97 8.92 -18.88
CA ARG A 155 0.17 9.06 -17.66
C ARG A 155 -1.17 8.33 -17.79
N ASP A 156 -1.84 8.47 -18.93
CA ASP A 156 -3.14 7.87 -19.17
C ASP A 156 -3.09 6.32 -19.11
N GLU A 157 -2.01 5.70 -19.58
CA GLU A 157 -1.80 4.25 -19.43
C GLU A 157 -1.64 3.84 -17.95
N VAL A 158 -0.90 4.62 -17.15
CA VAL A 158 -0.75 4.36 -15.72
C VAL A 158 -2.08 4.56 -14.98
N GLU A 159 -2.80 5.65 -15.25
CA GLU A 159 -4.12 5.92 -14.67
C GLU A 159 -5.12 4.81 -15.01
N ALA A 160 -5.16 4.37 -16.27
CA ALA A 160 -6.06 3.30 -16.69
C ALA A 160 -5.79 1.99 -15.95
N VAL A 161 -4.52 1.55 -15.89
CA VAL A 161 -4.19 0.27 -15.24
C VAL A 161 -4.42 0.32 -13.73
N THR A 162 -4.06 1.42 -13.06
CA THR A 162 -4.26 1.55 -11.61
C THR A 162 -5.73 1.71 -11.23
N LEU A 163 -6.54 2.35 -12.07
CA LEU A 163 -8.00 2.40 -11.92
C LEU A 163 -8.61 0.99 -12.00
N GLU A 164 -8.24 0.20 -13.02
CA GLU A 164 -8.74 -1.17 -13.16
C GLU A 164 -8.28 -2.08 -12.00
N ASN A 165 -7.05 -1.90 -11.52
CA ASN A 165 -6.57 -2.61 -10.34
C ASN A 165 -7.39 -2.24 -9.10
N GLY A 166 -7.67 -0.96 -8.88
CA GLY A 166 -8.52 -0.49 -7.79
C GLY A 166 -9.93 -1.05 -7.88
N LYS A 167 -10.55 -1.00 -9.06
CA LYS A 167 -11.89 -1.58 -9.28
C LYS A 167 -11.93 -3.06 -8.94
N LYS A 168 -10.96 -3.85 -9.43
CA LYS A 168 -10.87 -5.28 -9.14
C LYS A 168 -10.67 -5.55 -7.66
N PHE A 169 -9.78 -4.79 -7.01
CA PHE A 169 -9.47 -4.97 -5.59
C PHE A 169 -10.69 -4.69 -4.71
N PHE A 170 -11.38 -3.57 -4.95
CA PHE A 170 -12.55 -3.15 -4.17
C PHE A 170 -13.88 -3.73 -4.67
N GLY A 171 -13.90 -4.54 -5.72
CA GLY A 171 -15.11 -5.11 -6.28
C GLY A 171 -16.09 -4.03 -6.83
N ILE A 172 -15.54 -2.95 -7.39
CA ILE A 172 -16.31 -1.84 -7.95
C ILE A 172 -16.50 -2.06 -9.46
N ALA A 173 -17.74 -2.02 -9.92
CA ALA A 173 -18.08 -2.11 -11.35
C ALA A 173 -17.80 -0.79 -12.09
#